data_0af3953e4b436f19bff6d9cf449e7e6c
#
_entry.id   0af3953e4b436f19bff6d9cf449e7e6c
#
_cell.length_a   1.000
_cell.length_b   1.000
_cell.length_c   1.000
_cell.angle_alpha   90.00
_cell.angle_beta   90.00
_cell.angle_gamma   90.00
#
_symmetry.space_group_name_H-M   'P 1'
#
loop_
_entity.id
_entity.type
_entity.pdbx_description
1 polymer ?
#
loop_
_entity_poly.entity_id
_entity_poly.type
_entity_poly.pdbx_seq_one_letter_code
_entity_poly.pdbx_strand_id
1 'polypeptide(L)'
;MLLVASVVQSPGQTTGAERKQFEAVRAKADKGDADAQLSVAARYASGDGVARDLAKAAKYTRKAAEQGLARAQCLLGLLYSNGDGVKVDKAEAARWFHRAADQGVAEAQFDLGMCYANGEGVARSAAVAAEWYRKAATQDLPEAEGELGNCYLEGNGAPTDIPEGLKWTRMAADQGFAPAQNTLGLCYSRGKGVAKDYVEAYKWFNLAVAKGGELADDVKINLAAAERFLTPEQVADAQRMAREFKPRKASAPGATPTQPDKASSVPAGRETGQPGSVGGASAKALKTGIVSVKAEDESCEIFVDGAFVGNTPANVKLPEGAHVVEVKKPGFKDYRKQIAITEGSELTLRAVLEKQ
;
A
#
# COMPACT_ATOMS: atom_id res chain seq x y z
N MET A 1 -41.33 7.32 34.62
CA MET A 1 -41.28 8.37 33.61
C MET A 1 -40.13 9.31 33.96
N LEU A 2 -38.92 9.00 33.55
CA LEU A 2 -37.70 9.81 33.74
C LEU A 2 -37.27 10.26 32.37
N LEU A 3 -37.49 11.53 32.05
CA LEU A 3 -37.00 12.22 30.88
C LEU A 3 -35.47 12.32 30.97
N VAL A 4 -34.76 11.53 30.14
CA VAL A 4 -33.34 11.82 29.86
C VAL A 4 -33.33 12.92 28.80
N ALA A 5 -33.12 14.14 29.21
CA ALA A 5 -32.86 15.27 28.35
C ALA A 5 -31.47 15.04 27.70
N SER A 6 -31.45 14.57 26.45
CA SER A 6 -30.27 14.62 25.62
C SER A 6 -29.95 16.08 25.32
N VAL A 7 -28.94 16.62 26.01
CA VAL A 7 -28.37 17.93 25.69
C VAL A 7 -27.73 17.81 24.33
N VAL A 8 -28.43 18.32 23.31
CA VAL A 8 -27.83 18.59 22.00
C VAL A 8 -26.86 19.74 22.22
N GLN A 9 -25.57 19.43 22.37
CA GLN A 9 -24.52 20.42 22.41
C GLN A 9 -24.42 21.12 21.04
N SER A 10 -24.65 22.40 21.04
CA SER A 10 -24.40 23.26 19.87
C SER A 10 -22.91 23.20 19.53
N PRO A 11 -22.55 23.10 18.22
CA PRO A 11 -21.14 23.13 17.82
C PRO A 11 -20.51 24.48 18.21
N GLY A 12 -19.60 24.48 19.19
CA GLY A 12 -18.79 25.65 19.53
C GLY A 12 -18.63 26.04 21.01
N GLN A 13 -19.24 25.35 21.96
CA GLN A 13 -18.99 25.67 23.41
C GLN A 13 -18.06 24.62 24.01
N THR A 14 -16.75 24.93 24.05
CA THR A 14 -15.76 24.20 24.84
C THR A 14 -16.11 24.28 26.33
N THR A 15 -16.24 23.14 27.00
CA THR A 15 -16.44 23.07 28.43
C THR A 15 -15.20 23.57 29.17
N GLY A 16 -15.35 24.12 30.37
CA GLY A 16 -14.23 24.57 31.20
C GLY A 16 -13.22 23.44 31.49
N ALA A 17 -13.67 22.17 31.52
CA ALA A 17 -12.83 21.00 31.71
C ALA A 17 -11.96 20.70 30.44
N GLU A 18 -12.54 20.74 29.26
CA GLU A 18 -11.83 20.54 27.98
C GLU A 18 -10.77 21.61 27.76
N ARG A 19 -11.10 22.87 28.05
CA ARG A 19 -10.16 23.99 28.01
C ARG A 19 -8.99 23.80 28.96
N LYS A 20 -9.25 23.40 30.21
CA LYS A 20 -8.20 23.14 31.20
C LYS A 20 -7.29 22.00 30.77
N GLN A 21 -7.86 20.96 30.18
CA GLN A 21 -7.08 19.81 29.62
C GLN A 21 -6.24 20.26 28.43
N PHE A 22 -6.79 21.07 27.51
CA PHE A 22 -6.03 21.65 26.40
C PHE A 22 -4.84 22.48 26.90
N GLU A 23 -5.03 23.37 27.84
CA GLU A 23 -3.93 24.22 28.38
C GLU A 23 -2.84 23.37 29.07
N ALA A 24 -3.21 22.27 29.73
CA ALA A 24 -2.23 21.36 30.33
C ALA A 24 -1.37 20.62 29.28
N VAL A 25 -1.97 20.18 28.19
CA VAL A 25 -1.23 19.55 27.08
C VAL A 25 -0.38 20.58 26.34
N ARG A 26 -0.92 21.78 26.10
CA ARG A 26 -0.21 22.87 25.45
C ARG A 26 1.03 23.30 26.25
N ALA A 27 0.96 23.35 27.58
CA ALA A 27 2.11 23.67 28.41
C ALA A 27 3.28 22.67 28.27
N LYS A 28 3.00 21.39 27.97
CA LYS A 28 4.02 20.39 27.63
C LYS A 28 4.57 20.61 26.20
N ALA A 29 3.66 20.84 25.25
CA ALA A 29 4.03 21.11 23.85
C ALA A 29 4.94 22.33 23.72
N ASP A 30 4.67 23.39 24.47
CA ASP A 30 5.46 24.64 24.49
C ASP A 30 6.85 24.44 25.13
N LYS A 31 7.02 23.36 25.93
CA LYS A 31 8.32 22.92 26.46
C LYS A 31 9.09 22.00 25.51
N GLY A 32 8.53 21.72 24.34
CA GLY A 32 9.20 20.95 23.30
C GLY A 32 8.82 19.47 23.20
N ASP A 33 7.88 18.97 24.01
CA ASP A 33 7.40 17.60 23.94
C ASP A 33 6.69 17.34 22.59
N ALA A 34 7.25 16.45 21.76
CA ALA A 34 6.77 16.20 20.41
C ALA A 34 5.39 15.53 20.37
N ASP A 35 5.10 14.62 21.30
CA ASP A 35 3.79 13.97 21.39
C ASP A 35 2.72 14.95 21.85
N ALA A 36 3.05 15.82 22.82
CA ALA A 36 2.17 16.89 23.23
C ALA A 36 1.93 17.90 22.09
N GLN A 37 2.94 18.22 21.29
CA GLN A 37 2.78 19.06 20.10
C GLN A 37 1.80 18.45 19.10
N LEU A 38 1.92 17.15 18.82
CA LEU A 38 0.99 16.45 17.93
C LEU A 38 -0.44 16.42 18.53
N SER A 39 -0.55 16.21 19.84
CA SER A 39 -1.85 16.28 20.55
C SER A 39 -2.49 17.68 20.47
N VAL A 40 -1.70 18.73 20.63
CA VAL A 40 -2.17 20.14 20.48
C VAL A 40 -2.60 20.41 19.04
N ALA A 41 -1.85 19.89 18.06
CA ALA A 41 -2.20 20.00 16.64
C ALA A 41 -3.57 19.35 16.36
N ALA A 42 -3.80 18.14 16.85
CA ALA A 42 -5.08 17.44 16.70
C ALA A 42 -6.25 18.24 17.31
N ARG A 43 -6.06 18.83 18.47
CA ARG A 43 -7.09 19.66 19.14
C ARG A 43 -7.39 20.96 18.38
N TYR A 44 -6.37 21.61 17.80
CA TYR A 44 -6.62 22.76 16.91
C TYR A 44 -7.33 22.35 15.63
N ALA A 45 -7.07 21.15 15.08
CA ALA A 45 -7.73 20.65 13.88
C ALA A 45 -9.20 20.29 14.13
N SER A 46 -9.52 19.70 15.29
CA SER A 46 -10.89 19.31 15.66
C SER A 46 -11.69 20.42 16.32
N GLY A 47 -11.03 21.35 17.02
CA GLY A 47 -11.69 22.35 17.87
C GLY A 47 -11.98 21.84 19.28
N ASP A 48 -11.30 20.75 19.73
CA ASP A 48 -11.51 20.15 21.05
C ASP A 48 -10.76 20.94 22.15
N GLY A 49 -11.52 21.59 23.02
CA GLY A 49 -11.01 22.42 24.10
C GLY A 49 -10.44 23.78 23.65
N VAL A 50 -10.47 24.09 22.37
CA VAL A 50 -9.94 25.31 21.75
C VAL A 50 -10.67 25.61 20.44
N ALA A 51 -10.74 26.87 20.01
CA ALA A 51 -11.28 27.21 18.71
C ALA A 51 -10.46 26.51 17.57
N ARG A 52 -11.16 25.93 16.61
CA ARG A 52 -10.54 25.27 15.44
C ARG A 52 -9.65 26.25 14.69
N ASP A 53 -8.41 25.84 14.43
CA ASP A 53 -7.40 26.65 13.74
C ASP A 53 -6.41 25.74 13.00
N LEU A 54 -6.63 25.51 11.72
CA LEU A 54 -5.80 24.62 10.90
C LEU A 54 -4.37 25.15 10.74
N ALA A 55 -4.17 26.47 10.71
CA ALA A 55 -2.82 27.04 10.62
C ALA A 55 -1.99 26.75 11.91
N LYS A 56 -2.61 26.83 13.07
CA LYS A 56 -1.96 26.42 14.33
C LYS A 56 -1.76 24.91 14.39
N ALA A 57 -2.73 24.13 13.92
CA ALA A 57 -2.57 22.67 13.80
C ALA A 57 -1.33 22.33 12.97
N ALA A 58 -1.21 22.89 11.77
CA ALA A 58 -0.04 22.70 10.92
C ALA A 58 1.28 23.16 11.56
N LYS A 59 1.26 24.28 12.27
CA LYS A 59 2.44 24.78 12.98
C LYS A 59 2.93 23.82 14.07
N TYR A 60 2.04 23.26 14.88
CA TYR A 60 2.40 22.30 15.92
C TYR A 60 2.77 20.93 15.34
N THR A 61 2.08 20.48 14.28
CA THR A 61 2.47 19.27 13.53
C THR A 61 3.89 19.39 13.00
N ARG A 62 4.26 20.54 12.40
CA ARG A 62 5.61 20.79 11.91
C ARG A 62 6.65 20.70 13.01
N LYS A 63 6.42 21.31 14.16
CA LYS A 63 7.34 21.24 15.30
C LYS A 63 7.62 19.80 15.73
N ALA A 64 6.57 18.96 15.81
CA ALA A 64 6.71 17.55 16.15
C ALA A 64 7.44 16.74 15.02
N ALA A 65 7.15 17.05 13.75
CA ALA A 65 7.77 16.42 12.60
C ALA A 65 9.26 16.73 12.48
N GLU A 66 9.66 17.97 12.75
CA GLU A 66 11.05 18.42 12.77
C GLU A 66 11.87 17.75 13.88
N GLN A 67 11.23 17.31 14.95
CA GLN A 67 11.84 16.49 16.01
C GLN A 67 11.95 15.00 15.63
N GLY A 68 11.53 14.62 14.43
CA GLY A 68 11.64 13.24 13.95
C GLY A 68 10.45 12.32 14.25
N LEU A 69 9.37 12.85 14.87
CA LEU A 69 8.19 12.02 15.17
C LEU A 69 7.52 11.55 13.87
N ALA A 70 7.64 10.27 13.55
CA ALA A 70 7.24 9.70 12.25
C ALA A 70 5.76 9.95 11.92
N ARG A 71 4.86 9.81 12.91
CA ARG A 71 3.43 10.11 12.73
C ARG A 71 3.17 11.57 12.40
N ALA A 72 3.94 12.49 13.00
CA ALA A 72 3.82 13.91 12.71
C ALA A 72 4.37 14.25 11.32
N GLN A 73 5.41 13.56 10.86
CA GLN A 73 5.94 13.69 9.51
C GLN A 73 4.92 13.23 8.46
N CYS A 74 4.30 12.06 8.66
CA CYS A 74 3.22 11.59 7.79
C CYS A 74 2.06 12.60 7.73
N LEU A 75 1.58 13.06 8.89
CA LEU A 75 0.51 14.06 8.97
C LEU A 75 0.90 15.38 8.28
N LEU A 76 2.13 15.84 8.45
CA LEU A 76 2.60 17.07 7.79
C LEU A 76 2.63 16.92 6.26
N GLY A 77 2.99 15.74 5.76
CA GLY A 77 2.88 15.39 4.35
C GLY A 77 1.44 15.54 3.84
N LEU A 78 0.45 15.01 4.57
CA LEU A 78 -0.97 15.16 4.24
C LEU A 78 -1.42 16.63 4.26
N LEU A 79 -1.00 17.41 5.26
CA LEU A 79 -1.33 18.84 5.34
C LEU A 79 -0.81 19.61 4.12
N TYR A 80 0.42 19.35 3.66
CA TYR A 80 0.95 19.95 2.44
C TYR A 80 0.27 19.43 1.18
N SER A 81 -0.11 18.16 1.15
CA SER A 81 -0.80 17.57 0.01
C SER A 81 -2.18 18.20 -0.20
N ASN A 82 -2.91 18.43 0.89
CA ASN A 82 -4.29 18.94 0.86
C ASN A 82 -4.38 20.47 0.94
N GLY A 83 -3.38 21.13 1.52
CA GLY A 83 -3.44 22.56 1.82
C GLY A 83 -4.14 22.88 3.13
N ASP A 84 -4.18 21.93 4.07
CA ASP A 84 -4.84 22.11 5.37
C ASP A 84 -3.97 22.96 6.31
N GLY A 85 -4.31 24.23 6.45
CA GLY A 85 -3.57 25.20 7.28
C GLY A 85 -2.19 25.62 6.74
N VAL A 86 -1.80 25.12 5.58
CA VAL A 86 -0.62 25.50 4.81
C VAL A 86 -0.98 25.60 3.33
N LYS A 87 -0.14 26.28 2.53
CA LYS A 87 -0.31 26.26 1.09
C LYS A 87 0.01 24.86 0.55
N VAL A 88 -0.76 24.38 -0.43
CA VAL A 88 -0.48 23.13 -1.14
C VAL A 88 0.94 23.16 -1.71
N ASP A 89 1.70 22.12 -1.39
CA ASP A 89 3.05 21.89 -1.91
C ASP A 89 3.30 20.38 -1.99
N LYS A 90 3.08 19.82 -3.17
CA LYS A 90 3.23 18.37 -3.42
C LYS A 90 4.68 17.89 -3.26
N ALA A 91 5.66 18.75 -3.57
CA ALA A 91 7.06 18.39 -3.40
C ALA A 91 7.45 18.31 -1.92
N GLU A 92 6.98 19.26 -1.11
CA GLU A 92 7.19 19.22 0.33
C GLU A 92 6.43 18.05 0.97
N ALA A 93 5.19 17.76 0.51
CA ALA A 93 4.43 16.58 0.95
C ALA A 93 5.22 15.28 0.72
N ALA A 94 5.74 15.07 -0.49
CA ALA A 94 6.53 13.89 -0.83
C ALA A 94 7.80 13.76 0.03
N ARG A 95 8.48 14.87 0.36
CA ARG A 95 9.64 14.86 1.26
C ARG A 95 9.28 14.40 2.67
N TRP A 96 8.15 14.86 3.20
CA TRP A 96 7.69 14.47 4.53
C TRP A 96 7.20 13.03 4.56
N PHE A 97 6.48 12.58 3.53
CA PHE A 97 6.13 11.17 3.37
C PHE A 97 7.36 10.29 3.31
N HIS A 98 8.41 10.70 2.59
CA HIS A 98 9.66 9.93 2.50
C HIS A 98 10.31 9.75 3.88
N ARG A 99 10.41 10.83 4.68
CA ARG A 99 10.98 10.76 6.03
C ARG A 99 10.19 9.83 6.95
N ALA A 100 8.85 9.84 6.87
CA ALA A 100 8.01 8.95 7.65
C ALA A 100 8.05 7.51 7.14
N ALA A 101 8.11 7.31 5.82
CA ALA A 101 8.21 6.02 5.15
C ALA A 101 9.52 5.29 5.48
N ASP A 102 10.64 6.03 5.55
CA ASP A 102 11.93 5.50 5.96
C ASP A 102 11.94 5.04 7.43
N GLN A 103 11.08 5.59 8.26
CA GLN A 103 10.86 5.14 9.64
C GLN A 103 9.85 3.98 9.73
N GLY A 104 9.36 3.47 8.59
CA GLY A 104 8.50 2.30 8.53
C GLY A 104 7.01 2.58 8.70
N VAL A 105 6.54 3.84 8.64
CA VAL A 105 5.09 4.15 8.73
C VAL A 105 4.39 3.67 7.46
N ALA A 106 3.49 2.70 7.58
CA ALA A 106 2.84 2.06 6.45
C ALA A 106 2.00 3.02 5.60
N GLU A 107 1.24 3.90 6.24
CA GLU A 107 0.45 4.94 5.57
C GLU A 107 1.34 5.89 4.77
N ALA A 108 2.49 6.30 5.35
CA ALA A 108 3.44 7.17 4.64
C ALA A 108 4.12 6.45 3.47
N GLN A 109 4.39 5.16 3.59
CA GLN A 109 4.91 4.34 2.49
C GLN A 109 3.88 4.26 1.35
N PHE A 110 2.61 4.07 1.68
CA PHE A 110 1.53 4.08 0.70
C PHE A 110 1.38 5.44 0.03
N ASP A 111 1.32 6.53 0.80
CA ASP A 111 1.20 7.90 0.29
C ASP A 111 2.39 8.28 -0.61
N LEU A 112 3.60 7.87 -0.23
CA LEU A 112 4.79 8.05 -1.07
C LEU A 112 4.70 7.24 -2.37
N GLY A 113 4.19 6.01 -2.31
CA GLY A 113 3.87 5.20 -3.47
C GLY A 113 2.90 5.91 -4.41
N MET A 114 1.83 6.50 -3.88
CA MET A 114 0.88 7.32 -4.64
C MET A 114 1.55 8.54 -5.28
N CYS A 115 2.43 9.24 -4.57
CA CYS A 115 3.22 10.34 -5.13
C CYS A 115 4.00 9.90 -6.36
N TYR A 116 4.69 8.74 -6.31
CA TYR A 116 5.43 8.20 -7.45
C TYR A 116 4.51 7.69 -8.57
N ALA A 117 3.39 7.07 -8.25
CA ALA A 117 2.43 6.59 -9.25
C ALA A 117 1.84 7.74 -10.08
N ASN A 118 1.54 8.86 -9.43
CA ASN A 118 0.91 10.01 -10.05
C ASN A 118 1.91 11.08 -10.56
N GLY A 119 3.17 11.06 -10.07
CA GLY A 119 4.15 12.12 -10.33
C GLY A 119 3.86 13.39 -9.51
N GLU A 120 3.28 13.24 -8.32
CA GLU A 120 2.94 14.36 -7.44
C GLU A 120 4.13 14.73 -6.55
N GLY A 121 4.79 15.84 -6.86
CA GLY A 121 5.97 16.33 -6.12
C GLY A 121 7.25 15.55 -6.35
N VAL A 122 7.19 14.47 -7.10
CA VAL A 122 8.32 13.62 -7.52
C VAL A 122 8.15 13.23 -8.99
N ALA A 123 9.23 12.81 -9.65
CA ALA A 123 9.14 12.24 -10.99
C ALA A 123 8.30 10.95 -10.96
N ARG A 124 7.34 10.84 -11.89
CA ARG A 124 6.48 9.66 -11.98
C ARG A 124 7.31 8.39 -12.22
N SER A 125 7.06 7.36 -11.41
CA SER A 125 7.71 6.06 -11.56
C SER A 125 6.82 4.95 -10.98
N ALA A 126 6.20 4.18 -11.86
CA ALA A 126 5.36 3.05 -11.43
C ALA A 126 6.18 1.97 -10.71
N ALA A 127 7.44 1.75 -11.09
CA ALA A 127 8.30 0.77 -10.45
C ALA A 127 8.60 1.15 -8.99
N VAL A 128 8.95 2.43 -8.75
CA VAL A 128 9.20 2.93 -7.39
C VAL A 128 7.91 2.92 -6.57
N ALA A 129 6.76 3.25 -7.19
CA ALA A 129 5.46 3.16 -6.53
C ALA A 129 5.17 1.73 -6.05
N ALA A 130 5.35 0.73 -6.92
CA ALA A 130 5.13 -0.68 -6.57
C ALA A 130 6.03 -1.16 -5.42
N GLU A 131 7.27 -0.68 -5.34
CA GLU A 131 8.16 -0.99 -4.21
C GLU A 131 7.65 -0.41 -2.89
N TRP A 132 7.18 0.83 -2.90
CA TRP A 132 6.61 1.46 -1.71
C TRP A 132 5.28 0.80 -1.30
N TYR A 133 4.41 0.48 -2.27
CA TYR A 133 3.19 -0.30 -2.01
C TYR A 133 3.52 -1.65 -1.38
N ARG A 134 4.56 -2.36 -1.86
CA ARG A 134 4.99 -3.63 -1.27
C ARG A 134 5.41 -3.47 0.18
N LYS A 135 6.18 -2.43 0.52
CA LYS A 135 6.58 -2.16 1.90
C LYS A 135 5.36 -1.93 2.80
N ALA A 136 4.40 -1.14 2.36
CA ALA A 136 3.16 -0.89 3.09
C ALA A 136 2.26 -2.12 3.17
N ALA A 137 2.11 -2.87 2.07
CA ALA A 137 1.30 -4.09 2.00
C ALA A 137 1.81 -5.20 2.92
N THR A 138 3.13 -5.32 3.09
CA THR A 138 3.72 -6.28 4.06
C THR A 138 3.42 -5.90 5.52
N GLN A 139 2.89 -4.72 5.78
CA GLN A 139 2.39 -4.28 7.08
C GLN A 139 0.86 -4.39 7.20
N ASP A 140 0.23 -5.15 6.30
CA ASP A 140 -1.20 -5.45 6.31
C ASP A 140 -2.11 -4.21 6.08
N LEU A 141 -1.61 -3.21 5.31
CA LEU A 141 -2.37 -2.04 4.90
C LEU A 141 -3.21 -2.36 3.66
N PRO A 142 -4.55 -2.42 3.75
CA PRO A 142 -5.40 -2.91 2.66
C PRO A 142 -5.37 -2.03 1.41
N GLU A 143 -5.18 -0.73 1.53
CA GLU A 143 -4.99 0.18 0.41
C GLU A 143 -3.75 -0.19 -0.40
N ALA A 144 -2.65 -0.47 0.30
CA ALA A 144 -1.38 -0.84 -0.34
C ALA A 144 -1.43 -2.27 -0.92
N GLU A 145 -2.10 -3.20 -0.24
CA GLU A 145 -2.34 -4.55 -0.77
C GLU A 145 -3.14 -4.50 -2.09
N GLY A 146 -4.17 -3.66 -2.14
CA GLY A 146 -5.00 -3.46 -3.33
C GLY A 146 -4.20 -2.89 -4.50
N GLU A 147 -3.42 -1.82 -4.27
CA GLU A 147 -2.59 -1.21 -5.32
C GLU A 147 -1.45 -2.13 -5.78
N LEU A 148 -0.82 -2.86 -4.87
CA LEU A 148 0.18 -3.86 -5.23
C LEU A 148 -0.43 -5.00 -6.05
N GLY A 149 -1.64 -5.44 -5.69
CA GLY A 149 -2.42 -6.40 -6.47
C GLY A 149 -2.65 -5.91 -7.89
N ASN A 150 -3.08 -4.66 -8.07
CA ASN A 150 -3.25 -4.02 -9.38
C ASN A 150 -1.93 -3.95 -10.16
N CYS A 151 -0.80 -3.60 -9.50
CA CYS A 151 0.51 -3.57 -10.13
C CYS A 151 0.85 -4.91 -10.79
N TYR A 152 0.63 -6.02 -10.09
CA TYR A 152 0.89 -7.36 -10.64
C TYR A 152 -0.14 -7.81 -11.67
N LEU A 153 -1.44 -7.50 -11.46
CA LEU A 153 -2.51 -7.88 -12.39
C LEU A 153 -2.36 -7.19 -13.75
N GLU A 154 -1.91 -5.93 -13.76
CA GLU A 154 -1.84 -5.10 -14.97
C GLU A 154 -0.40 -4.97 -15.51
N GLY A 155 0.62 -5.39 -14.78
CA GLY A 155 2.02 -5.22 -15.17
C GLY A 155 2.49 -3.77 -15.05
N ASN A 156 1.88 -2.97 -14.17
CA ASN A 156 2.21 -1.56 -13.98
C ASN A 156 3.18 -1.39 -12.80
N GLY A 157 4.45 -1.17 -13.10
CA GLY A 157 5.50 -1.02 -12.09
C GLY A 157 6.11 -2.32 -11.59
N ALA A 158 5.52 -3.47 -11.92
CA ALA A 158 6.05 -4.79 -11.68
C ALA A 158 5.73 -5.69 -12.89
N PRO A 159 6.53 -6.73 -13.18
CA PRO A 159 6.16 -7.73 -14.19
C PRO A 159 4.80 -8.34 -13.87
N THR A 160 3.98 -8.59 -14.90
CA THR A 160 2.68 -9.22 -14.73
C THR A 160 2.82 -10.57 -14.03
N ASP A 161 2.16 -10.74 -12.91
CA ASP A 161 2.06 -11.99 -12.16
C ASP A 161 0.63 -12.12 -11.62
N ILE A 162 -0.23 -12.80 -12.40
CA ILE A 162 -1.65 -12.90 -12.07
C ILE A 162 -1.89 -13.65 -10.75
N PRO A 163 -1.23 -14.78 -10.44
CA PRO A 163 -1.34 -15.44 -9.14
C PRO A 163 -1.00 -14.51 -7.95
N GLU A 164 0.14 -13.82 -8.02
CA GLU A 164 0.56 -12.92 -6.93
C GLU A 164 -0.37 -11.70 -6.84
N GLY A 165 -0.79 -11.14 -7.98
CA GLY A 165 -1.74 -10.05 -8.03
C GLY A 165 -3.09 -10.41 -7.38
N LEU A 166 -3.62 -11.59 -7.70
CA LEU A 166 -4.85 -12.08 -7.06
C LEU A 166 -4.71 -12.32 -5.56
N LYS A 167 -3.56 -12.80 -5.13
CA LYS A 167 -3.26 -13.01 -3.70
C LYS A 167 -3.37 -11.68 -2.94
N TRP A 168 -2.66 -10.65 -3.38
CA TRP A 168 -2.69 -9.33 -2.76
C TRP A 168 -4.07 -8.67 -2.85
N THR A 169 -4.73 -8.75 -4.02
CA THR A 169 -6.10 -8.25 -4.18
C THR A 169 -7.07 -8.93 -3.22
N ARG A 170 -6.94 -10.26 -3.03
CA ARG A 170 -7.78 -11.01 -2.10
C ARG A 170 -7.54 -10.61 -0.65
N MET A 171 -6.27 -10.41 -0.25
CA MET A 171 -5.94 -9.96 1.10
C MET A 171 -6.62 -8.61 1.42
N ALA A 172 -6.55 -7.65 0.52
CA ALA A 172 -7.24 -6.36 0.65
C ALA A 172 -8.78 -6.50 0.65
N ALA A 173 -9.32 -7.33 -0.24
CA ALA A 173 -10.76 -7.57 -0.34
C ALA A 173 -11.32 -8.23 0.93
N ASP A 174 -10.59 -9.17 1.51
CA ASP A 174 -10.94 -9.86 2.75
C ASP A 174 -10.92 -8.91 3.96
N GLN A 175 -10.11 -7.86 3.94
CA GLN A 175 -10.16 -6.76 4.92
C GLN A 175 -11.33 -5.78 4.68
N GLY A 176 -12.06 -5.94 3.58
CA GLY A 176 -13.20 -5.10 3.23
C GLY A 176 -12.83 -3.84 2.47
N PHE A 177 -11.67 -3.80 1.82
CA PHE A 177 -11.29 -2.68 0.94
C PHE A 177 -12.09 -2.74 -0.36
N ALA A 178 -13.03 -1.79 -0.54
CA ALA A 178 -13.99 -1.79 -1.64
C ALA A 178 -13.37 -1.80 -3.05
N PRO A 179 -12.28 -1.04 -3.34
CA PRO A 179 -11.61 -1.13 -4.64
C PRO A 179 -11.10 -2.53 -4.95
N ALA A 180 -10.49 -3.22 -3.98
CA ALA A 180 -10.01 -4.59 -4.15
C ALA A 180 -11.14 -5.60 -4.29
N GLN A 181 -12.26 -5.41 -3.58
CA GLN A 181 -13.46 -6.23 -3.76
C GLN A 181 -14.01 -6.09 -5.19
N ASN A 182 -14.05 -4.86 -5.74
CA ASN A 182 -14.43 -4.65 -7.14
C ASN A 182 -13.44 -5.32 -8.11
N THR A 183 -12.14 -5.16 -7.91
CA THR A 183 -11.10 -5.81 -8.74
C THR A 183 -11.25 -7.33 -8.70
N LEU A 184 -11.49 -7.91 -7.53
CA LEU A 184 -11.68 -9.36 -7.38
C LEU A 184 -12.97 -9.83 -8.10
N GLY A 185 -14.06 -9.08 -7.99
CA GLY A 185 -15.28 -9.31 -8.76
C GLY A 185 -15.04 -9.29 -10.27
N LEU A 186 -14.24 -8.34 -10.77
CA LEU A 186 -13.83 -8.28 -12.17
C LEU A 186 -12.98 -9.49 -12.59
N CYS A 187 -12.08 -9.97 -11.72
CA CYS A 187 -11.29 -11.17 -11.98
C CYS A 187 -12.20 -12.40 -12.14
N TYR A 188 -13.16 -12.60 -11.26
CA TYR A 188 -14.13 -13.70 -11.37
C TYR A 188 -15.04 -13.57 -12.60
N SER A 189 -15.56 -12.38 -12.90
CA SER A 189 -16.46 -12.18 -14.04
C SER A 189 -15.76 -12.41 -15.39
N ARG A 190 -14.46 -12.16 -15.47
CA ARG A 190 -13.64 -12.31 -16.68
C ARG A 190 -12.89 -13.64 -16.75
N GLY A 191 -12.74 -14.34 -15.64
CA GLY A 191 -11.87 -15.52 -15.54
C GLY A 191 -10.38 -15.17 -15.56
N LYS A 192 -10.00 -13.99 -15.02
CA LYS A 192 -8.61 -13.53 -14.98
C LYS A 192 -7.87 -14.18 -13.81
N GLY A 193 -7.13 -15.25 -14.08
CA GLY A 193 -6.36 -16.01 -13.07
C GLY A 193 -7.18 -16.89 -12.14
N VAL A 194 -8.50 -16.88 -12.26
CA VAL A 194 -9.47 -17.75 -11.57
C VAL A 194 -10.47 -18.30 -12.58
N ALA A 195 -11.14 -19.41 -12.25
CA ALA A 195 -12.26 -19.88 -13.05
C ALA A 195 -13.35 -18.79 -13.08
N LYS A 196 -13.96 -18.61 -14.26
CA LYS A 196 -15.03 -17.65 -14.43
C LYS A 196 -16.24 -18.05 -13.58
N ASP A 197 -16.66 -17.15 -12.69
CA ASP A 197 -17.76 -17.37 -11.76
C ASP A 197 -18.52 -16.07 -11.51
N TYR A 198 -19.75 -16.00 -12.02
CA TYR A 198 -20.59 -14.82 -11.86
C TYR A 198 -21.24 -14.73 -10.48
N VAL A 199 -21.41 -15.84 -9.74
CA VAL A 199 -21.94 -15.83 -8.36
C VAL A 199 -20.91 -15.19 -7.43
N GLU A 200 -19.64 -15.64 -7.52
CA GLU A 200 -18.54 -15.01 -6.78
C GLU A 200 -18.35 -13.55 -7.21
N ALA A 201 -18.39 -13.24 -8.51
CA ALA A 201 -18.28 -11.86 -9.00
C ALA A 201 -19.37 -10.96 -8.38
N TYR A 202 -20.63 -11.40 -8.41
CA TYR A 202 -21.76 -10.67 -7.84
C TYR A 202 -21.61 -10.46 -6.34
N LYS A 203 -21.19 -11.48 -5.59
CA LYS A 203 -20.88 -11.36 -4.15
C LYS A 203 -19.89 -10.26 -3.87
N TRP A 204 -18.76 -10.25 -4.59
CA TRP A 204 -17.69 -9.26 -4.37
C TRP A 204 -18.13 -7.85 -4.77
N PHE A 205 -18.86 -7.69 -5.88
CA PHE A 205 -19.42 -6.39 -6.26
C PHE A 205 -20.46 -5.89 -5.22
N ASN A 206 -21.31 -6.79 -4.70
CA ASN A 206 -22.29 -6.44 -3.68
C ASN A 206 -21.61 -5.94 -2.38
N LEU A 207 -20.52 -6.59 -1.96
CA LEU A 207 -19.72 -6.15 -0.81
C LEU A 207 -19.10 -4.76 -1.06
N ALA A 208 -18.56 -4.51 -2.24
CA ALA A 208 -17.97 -3.23 -2.61
C ALA A 208 -19.02 -2.10 -2.63
N VAL A 209 -20.21 -2.34 -3.19
CA VAL A 209 -21.32 -1.37 -3.21
C VAL A 209 -21.78 -1.03 -1.78
N ALA A 210 -21.86 -2.02 -0.89
CA ALA A 210 -22.35 -1.82 0.48
C ALA A 210 -21.50 -0.85 1.31
N LYS A 211 -20.24 -0.62 0.91
CA LYS A 211 -19.34 0.37 1.53
C LYS A 211 -19.70 1.81 1.17
N GLY A 212 -20.42 2.03 0.06
CA GLY A 212 -20.72 3.36 -0.45
C GLY A 212 -19.48 4.08 -1.02
N GLY A 213 -19.59 5.39 -1.17
CA GLY A 213 -18.51 6.24 -1.68
C GLY A 213 -18.56 6.43 -3.21
N GLU A 214 -17.57 7.16 -3.75
CA GLU A 214 -17.51 7.54 -5.17
C GLU A 214 -17.48 6.35 -6.13
N LEU A 215 -16.84 5.25 -5.72
CA LEU A 215 -16.74 4.02 -6.52
C LEU A 215 -18.07 3.27 -6.64
N ALA A 216 -19.05 3.54 -5.77
CA ALA A 216 -20.26 2.74 -5.67
C ALA A 216 -21.08 2.69 -6.99
N ASP A 217 -21.10 3.78 -7.76
CA ASP A 217 -21.88 3.82 -9.00
C ASP A 217 -21.25 3.01 -10.13
N ASP A 218 -19.93 3.03 -10.26
CA ASP A 218 -19.21 2.17 -11.22
C ASP A 218 -19.36 0.69 -10.86
N VAL A 219 -19.30 0.38 -9.57
CA VAL A 219 -19.46 -1.00 -9.08
C VAL A 219 -20.91 -1.49 -9.29
N LYS A 220 -21.92 -0.64 -9.15
CA LYS A 220 -23.31 -0.98 -9.48
C LYS A 220 -23.49 -1.39 -10.94
N ILE A 221 -22.73 -0.75 -11.85
CA ILE A 221 -22.71 -1.14 -13.27
C ILE A 221 -22.17 -2.56 -13.43
N ASN A 222 -21.05 -2.86 -12.76
CA ASN A 222 -20.44 -4.19 -12.79
C ASN A 222 -21.37 -5.25 -12.14
N LEU A 223 -22.04 -4.90 -11.04
CA LEU A 223 -23.01 -5.75 -10.35
C LEU A 223 -24.16 -6.10 -11.28
N ALA A 224 -24.79 -5.09 -11.89
CA ALA A 224 -25.90 -5.28 -12.84
C ALA A 224 -25.49 -6.07 -14.10
N ALA A 225 -24.23 -5.91 -14.55
CA ALA A 225 -23.69 -6.69 -15.66
C ALA A 225 -23.54 -8.18 -15.29
N ALA A 226 -23.06 -8.48 -14.08
CA ALA A 226 -22.93 -9.85 -13.60
C ALA A 226 -24.30 -10.52 -13.38
N GLU A 227 -25.30 -9.79 -12.88
CA GLU A 227 -26.66 -10.27 -12.62
C GLU A 227 -27.33 -10.86 -13.85
N ARG A 228 -27.05 -10.32 -15.06
CA ARG A 228 -27.59 -10.81 -16.33
C ARG A 228 -27.24 -12.28 -16.65
N PHE A 229 -26.23 -12.81 -16.00
CA PHE A 229 -25.76 -14.19 -16.18
C PHE A 229 -26.16 -15.13 -15.05
N LEU A 230 -27.01 -14.66 -14.12
CA LEU A 230 -27.42 -15.38 -12.92
C LEU A 230 -28.92 -15.66 -12.92
N THR A 231 -29.30 -16.79 -12.33
CA THR A 231 -30.69 -17.03 -11.99
C THR A 231 -31.09 -16.27 -10.70
N PRO A 232 -32.39 -16.05 -10.43
CA PRO A 232 -32.80 -15.42 -9.17
C PRO A 232 -32.30 -16.15 -7.92
N GLU A 233 -32.19 -17.47 -7.96
CA GLU A 233 -31.65 -18.28 -6.86
C GLU A 233 -30.17 -18.01 -6.65
N GLN A 234 -29.39 -17.95 -7.73
CA GLN A 234 -27.96 -17.62 -7.67
C GLN A 234 -27.71 -16.21 -7.14
N VAL A 235 -28.55 -15.24 -7.53
CA VAL A 235 -28.49 -13.88 -6.98
C VAL A 235 -28.76 -13.89 -5.47
N ALA A 236 -29.78 -14.62 -5.03
CA ALA A 236 -30.11 -14.76 -3.60
C ALA A 236 -28.95 -15.41 -2.81
N ASP A 237 -28.33 -16.45 -3.38
CA ASP A 237 -27.18 -17.12 -2.78
C ASP A 237 -25.97 -16.16 -2.67
N ALA A 238 -25.62 -15.43 -3.73
CA ALA A 238 -24.53 -14.46 -3.71
C ALA A 238 -24.78 -13.34 -2.69
N GLN A 239 -26.01 -12.85 -2.60
CA GLN A 239 -26.43 -11.88 -1.58
C GLN A 239 -26.32 -12.44 -0.16
N ARG A 240 -26.68 -13.71 0.04
CA ARG A 240 -26.51 -14.39 1.34
C ARG A 240 -25.03 -14.46 1.70
N MET A 241 -24.18 -14.92 0.78
CA MET A 241 -22.71 -14.99 0.97
C MET A 241 -22.13 -13.61 1.32
N ALA A 242 -22.60 -12.54 0.69
CA ALA A 242 -22.17 -11.17 1.00
C ALA A 242 -22.63 -10.73 2.40
N ARG A 243 -23.84 -11.07 2.85
CA ARG A 243 -24.31 -10.76 4.22
C ARG A 243 -23.55 -11.53 5.30
N GLU A 244 -23.15 -12.76 5.01
CA GLU A 244 -22.42 -13.63 5.93
C GLU A 244 -20.91 -13.31 5.97
N PHE A 245 -20.42 -12.52 5.02
CA PHE A 245 -19.02 -12.14 4.95
C PHE A 245 -18.58 -11.34 6.19
N LYS A 246 -17.49 -11.79 6.79
CA LYS A 246 -16.86 -11.10 7.92
C LYS A 246 -15.47 -10.63 7.49
N PRO A 247 -15.23 -9.33 7.44
CA PRO A 247 -13.91 -8.82 7.11
C PRO A 247 -12.83 -9.38 8.05
N ARG A 248 -11.70 -9.75 7.48
CA ARG A 248 -10.48 -10.08 8.24
C ARG A 248 -10.04 -8.81 9.00
N LYS A 249 -9.73 -8.96 10.28
CA LYS A 249 -9.11 -7.87 11.02
C LYS A 249 -7.66 -7.70 10.57
N ALA A 250 -7.21 -6.45 10.43
CA ALA A 250 -5.81 -6.18 10.22
C ALA A 250 -4.95 -6.81 11.32
N SER A 251 -3.81 -7.34 10.95
CA SER A 251 -2.82 -7.85 11.90
C SER A 251 -2.30 -6.72 12.78
N ALA A 252 -1.94 -7.02 14.03
CA ALA A 252 -1.27 -6.02 14.86
C ALA A 252 0.05 -5.60 14.20
N PRO A 253 0.46 -4.31 14.29
CA PRO A 253 1.70 -3.83 13.71
C PRO A 253 2.89 -4.72 14.14
N GLY A 254 3.63 -5.28 13.16
CA GLY A 254 4.76 -6.18 13.40
C GLY A 254 4.43 -7.68 13.39
N ALA A 255 3.17 -8.07 13.22
CA ALA A 255 2.83 -9.48 12.98
C ALA A 255 3.09 -9.83 11.50
N THR A 256 3.73 -10.95 11.25
CA THR A 256 3.89 -11.49 9.89
C THR A 256 2.50 -11.75 9.31
N PRO A 257 2.16 -11.29 8.09
CA PRO A 257 0.86 -11.55 7.48
C PRO A 257 0.61 -13.07 7.48
N THR A 258 -0.46 -13.49 8.12
CA THR A 258 -0.89 -14.89 8.06
C THR A 258 -1.34 -15.17 6.64
N GLN A 259 -0.67 -16.12 5.97
CA GLN A 259 -1.15 -16.61 4.68
C GLN A 259 -2.62 -17.03 4.82
N PRO A 260 -3.49 -16.71 3.84
CA PRO A 260 -4.87 -17.15 3.89
C PRO A 260 -4.89 -18.67 4.04
N ASP A 261 -5.63 -19.15 5.03
CA ASP A 261 -5.84 -20.56 5.25
C ASP A 261 -6.29 -21.25 3.95
N LYS A 262 -5.70 -22.40 3.69
CA LYS A 262 -6.13 -23.30 2.62
C LYS A 262 -7.52 -23.85 2.97
N ALA A 263 -8.56 -23.05 2.80
CA ALA A 263 -9.92 -23.45 3.05
C ALA A 263 -10.84 -22.91 1.97
N SER A 264 -11.06 -23.71 1.04
CA SER A 264 -12.25 -24.06 0.27
C SER A 264 -11.84 -24.71 -1.05
N SER A 265 -11.35 -25.93 -0.96
CA SER A 265 -11.47 -26.85 -2.09
C SER A 265 -12.97 -27.15 -2.23
N VAL A 266 -13.62 -26.55 -3.22
CA VAL A 266 -14.91 -26.98 -3.72
C VAL A 266 -14.73 -28.43 -4.18
N PRO A 267 -15.60 -29.40 -3.79
CA PRO A 267 -15.46 -30.77 -4.25
C PRO A 267 -15.69 -30.83 -5.77
N ALA A 268 -14.68 -31.32 -6.47
CA ALA A 268 -14.74 -31.60 -7.89
C ALA A 268 -15.83 -32.64 -8.15
N GLY A 269 -16.78 -32.27 -9.00
CA GLY A 269 -17.76 -33.19 -9.56
C GLY A 269 -17.04 -34.34 -10.28
N ARG A 270 -17.50 -35.56 -10.01
CA ARG A 270 -17.08 -36.79 -10.66
C ARG A 270 -17.29 -36.68 -12.17
N GLU A 271 -16.21 -36.71 -12.92
CA GLU A 271 -16.26 -37.22 -14.30
C GLU A 271 -15.24 -38.34 -14.47
N THR A 272 -15.78 -39.46 -14.90
CA THR A 272 -15.07 -40.67 -15.27
C THR A 272 -14.47 -40.50 -16.66
N GLY A 273 -13.18 -40.79 -16.82
CA GLY A 273 -12.57 -40.94 -18.16
C GLY A 273 -11.06 -40.83 -18.12
N GLN A 274 -10.36 -41.95 -18.02
CA GLN A 274 -8.94 -42.13 -18.37
C GLN A 274 -8.85 -42.62 -19.84
N PRO A 275 -7.66 -42.60 -20.48
CA PRO A 275 -6.33 -42.11 -20.12
C PRO A 275 -5.59 -41.35 -21.28
N GLY A 276 -4.54 -40.64 -20.91
CA GLY A 276 -3.59 -40.12 -21.90
C GLY A 276 -2.40 -39.46 -21.22
N SER A 277 -1.36 -40.27 -20.99
CA SER A 277 -0.08 -39.79 -20.47
C SER A 277 0.62 -38.88 -21.46
N VAL A 278 0.89 -37.63 -21.10
CA VAL A 278 1.99 -36.86 -21.69
C VAL A 278 2.67 -36.05 -20.60
N GLY A 279 3.98 -36.25 -20.50
CA GLY A 279 5.04 -35.75 -19.68
C GLY A 279 4.87 -34.50 -18.87
N GLY A 280 5.13 -34.63 -17.55
CA GLY A 280 5.35 -33.54 -16.67
C GLY A 280 6.59 -32.75 -17.03
N ALA A 281 6.41 -31.47 -17.33
CA ALA A 281 7.48 -30.50 -17.27
C ALA A 281 7.60 -30.04 -15.82
N SER A 282 8.53 -30.65 -15.07
CA SER A 282 8.99 -30.21 -13.79
C SER A 282 9.44 -28.74 -13.91
N ALA A 283 8.89 -27.84 -13.13
CA ALA A 283 9.39 -26.49 -12.98
C ALA A 283 10.83 -26.57 -12.46
N LYS A 284 11.78 -26.36 -13.36
CA LYS A 284 13.21 -26.35 -13.07
C LYS A 284 13.48 -25.19 -12.14
N ALA A 285 13.89 -25.45 -10.89
CA ALA A 285 14.31 -24.39 -9.97
C ALA A 285 15.33 -23.50 -10.70
N LEU A 286 15.05 -22.19 -10.77
CA LEU A 286 15.95 -21.23 -11.39
C LEU A 286 17.26 -21.25 -10.60
N LYS A 287 18.34 -21.64 -11.27
CA LYS A 287 19.71 -21.58 -10.74
C LYS A 287 20.08 -20.12 -10.55
N THR A 288 20.60 -19.76 -9.40
CA THR A 288 20.89 -18.36 -9.03
C THR A 288 22.26 -18.25 -8.40
N GLY A 289 22.89 -17.04 -8.54
CA GLY A 289 24.07 -16.64 -7.78
C GLY A 289 23.85 -15.27 -7.09
N ILE A 290 24.79 -14.86 -6.28
CA ILE A 290 24.75 -13.60 -5.51
C ILE A 290 25.82 -12.65 -6.01
N VAL A 291 25.45 -11.38 -6.22
CA VAL A 291 26.37 -10.28 -6.53
C VAL A 291 26.35 -9.27 -5.42
N SER A 292 27.47 -9.12 -4.71
CA SER A 292 27.69 -8.04 -3.74
C SER A 292 28.20 -6.80 -4.46
N VAL A 293 27.41 -5.74 -4.51
CA VAL A 293 27.77 -4.47 -5.14
C VAL A 293 28.15 -3.46 -4.06
N LYS A 294 29.38 -2.92 -4.16
CA LYS A 294 29.93 -1.92 -3.25
C LYS A 294 30.44 -0.72 -4.06
N ALA A 295 30.28 0.48 -3.54
CA ALA A 295 30.90 1.69 -4.05
C ALA A 295 31.67 2.39 -2.91
N GLU A 296 32.60 3.29 -3.25
CA GLU A 296 33.31 4.11 -2.25
C GLU A 296 32.35 5.05 -1.52
N ASP A 297 31.34 5.52 -2.24
CA ASP A 297 30.24 6.31 -1.68
C ASP A 297 29.01 5.42 -1.37
N GLU A 298 28.46 5.55 -0.18
CA GLU A 298 27.19 4.93 0.19
C GLU A 298 26.03 5.60 -0.54
N SER A 299 24.97 4.84 -0.82
CA SER A 299 23.73 5.31 -1.45
C SER A 299 23.81 5.60 -2.97
N CYS A 300 24.72 4.93 -3.71
CA CYS A 300 24.64 4.93 -5.18
C CYS A 300 23.56 3.96 -5.66
N GLU A 301 22.81 4.35 -6.67
CA GLU A 301 21.76 3.51 -7.27
C GLU A 301 22.37 2.36 -8.06
N ILE A 302 21.82 1.16 -7.90
CA ILE A 302 22.24 -0.06 -8.61
C ILE A 302 21.14 -0.47 -9.58
N PHE A 303 21.50 -0.67 -10.83
CA PHE A 303 20.63 -1.23 -11.87
C PHE A 303 21.23 -2.53 -12.38
N VAL A 304 20.37 -3.51 -12.65
CA VAL A 304 20.74 -4.77 -13.32
C VAL A 304 19.84 -4.94 -14.52
N ASP A 305 20.43 -5.11 -15.70
CA ASP A 305 19.74 -5.21 -16.98
C ASP A 305 18.74 -4.06 -17.21
N GLY A 306 19.13 -2.86 -16.74
CA GLY A 306 18.31 -1.65 -16.82
C GLY A 306 17.24 -1.51 -15.73
N ALA A 307 17.00 -2.52 -14.89
CA ALA A 307 16.07 -2.46 -13.77
C ALA A 307 16.79 -2.03 -12.48
N PHE A 308 16.20 -1.08 -11.74
CA PHE A 308 16.69 -0.68 -10.42
C PHE A 308 16.53 -1.83 -9.42
N VAL A 309 17.61 -2.14 -8.68
CA VAL A 309 17.62 -3.26 -7.72
C VAL A 309 18.02 -2.87 -6.31
N GLY A 310 18.36 -1.61 -6.06
CA GLY A 310 18.70 -1.09 -4.73
C GLY A 310 19.82 -0.07 -4.75
N ASN A 311 20.33 0.26 -3.56
CA ASN A 311 21.44 1.19 -3.36
C ASN A 311 22.67 0.46 -2.79
N THR A 312 23.87 1.02 -3.02
CA THR A 312 25.10 0.49 -2.44
C THR A 312 25.17 0.75 -0.92
N PRO A 313 25.72 -0.19 -0.12
CA PRO A 313 26.11 -1.56 -0.49
C PRO A 313 24.89 -2.51 -0.54
N ALA A 314 24.82 -3.40 -1.54
CA ALA A 314 23.73 -4.38 -1.64
C ALA A 314 24.22 -5.77 -2.11
N ASN A 315 23.49 -6.80 -1.69
CA ASN A 315 23.63 -8.16 -2.20
C ASN A 315 22.41 -8.47 -3.10
N VAL A 316 22.67 -8.64 -4.39
CA VAL A 316 21.62 -8.86 -5.40
C VAL A 316 21.66 -10.34 -5.81
N LYS A 317 20.53 -11.03 -5.70
CA LYS A 317 20.39 -12.41 -6.17
C LYS A 317 19.95 -12.39 -7.63
N LEU A 318 20.75 -12.96 -8.52
CA LEU A 318 20.50 -12.97 -9.96
C LEU A 318 20.36 -14.40 -10.49
N PRO A 319 19.52 -14.63 -11.51
CA PRO A 319 19.45 -15.92 -12.21
C PRO A 319 20.77 -16.22 -12.91
N GLU A 320 20.98 -17.49 -13.29
CA GLU A 320 22.10 -17.91 -14.13
C GLU A 320 22.02 -17.24 -15.50
N GLY A 321 23.10 -16.59 -15.94
CA GLY A 321 23.16 -15.87 -17.21
C GLY A 321 24.14 -14.72 -17.22
N ALA A 322 24.12 -13.99 -18.33
CA ALA A 322 24.88 -12.75 -18.48
C ALA A 322 23.99 -11.56 -18.05
N HIS A 323 24.53 -10.71 -17.19
CA HIS A 323 23.83 -9.54 -16.67
C HIS A 323 24.68 -8.29 -16.81
N VAL A 324 24.05 -7.13 -16.96
CA VAL A 324 24.70 -5.83 -16.98
C VAL A 324 24.37 -5.11 -15.67
N VAL A 325 25.40 -4.86 -14.85
CA VAL A 325 25.26 -4.08 -13.60
C VAL A 325 25.73 -2.66 -13.87
N GLU A 326 24.88 -1.69 -13.55
CA GLU A 326 25.17 -0.26 -13.60
C GLU A 326 25.06 0.31 -12.18
N VAL A 327 26.00 1.21 -11.83
CA VAL A 327 25.95 1.96 -10.57
C VAL A 327 25.96 3.44 -10.92
N LYS A 328 24.97 4.18 -10.44
CA LYS A 328 24.72 5.57 -10.78
C LYS A 328 24.68 6.46 -9.55
N LYS A 329 25.20 7.69 -9.70
CA LYS A 329 25.12 8.75 -8.70
C LYS A 329 25.04 10.10 -9.41
N PRO A 330 24.12 11.00 -9.05
CA PRO A 330 24.06 12.33 -9.64
C PRO A 330 25.39 13.09 -9.56
N GLY A 331 25.87 13.62 -10.70
CA GLY A 331 27.15 14.34 -10.80
C GLY A 331 28.39 13.44 -11.00
N PHE A 332 28.18 12.14 -11.23
CA PHE A 332 29.25 11.18 -11.54
C PHE A 332 28.92 10.47 -12.87
N LYS A 333 29.96 9.92 -13.51
CA LYS A 333 29.80 9.04 -14.67
C LYS A 333 29.25 7.69 -14.24
N ASP A 334 28.34 7.13 -15.01
CA ASP A 334 27.75 5.83 -14.74
C ASP A 334 28.83 4.73 -14.82
N TYR A 335 28.94 3.94 -13.74
CA TYR A 335 29.74 2.72 -13.78
C TYR A 335 28.89 1.60 -14.40
N ARG A 336 29.43 0.90 -15.40
CA ARG A 336 28.74 -0.20 -16.10
C ARG A 336 29.66 -1.39 -16.27
N LYS A 337 29.18 -2.58 -15.89
CA LYS A 337 29.94 -3.83 -16.01
C LYS A 337 29.06 -4.99 -16.39
N GLN A 338 29.48 -5.74 -17.39
CA GLN A 338 28.86 -7.03 -17.72
C GLN A 338 29.45 -8.13 -16.84
N ILE A 339 28.60 -9.01 -16.30
CA ILE A 339 28.95 -10.13 -15.45
C ILE A 339 28.26 -11.39 -15.94
N ALA A 340 28.84 -12.55 -15.63
CA ALA A 340 28.19 -13.85 -15.87
C ALA A 340 27.94 -14.53 -14.51
N ILE A 341 26.71 -14.96 -14.29
CA ILE A 341 26.26 -15.67 -13.10
C ILE A 341 26.14 -17.15 -13.41
N THR A 342 26.73 -17.99 -12.58
CA THR A 342 26.54 -19.43 -12.57
C THR A 342 25.89 -19.84 -11.26
N GLU A 343 25.33 -21.05 -11.21
CA GLU A 343 24.69 -21.58 -10.01
C GLU A 343 25.61 -21.52 -8.77
N GLY A 344 25.14 -20.88 -7.70
CA GLY A 344 25.89 -20.76 -6.44
C GLY A 344 27.09 -19.80 -6.50
N SER A 345 27.30 -19.06 -7.61
CA SER A 345 28.40 -18.09 -7.68
C SER A 345 28.17 -16.90 -6.73
N GLU A 346 29.25 -16.47 -6.08
CA GLU A 346 29.30 -15.24 -5.29
C GLU A 346 30.32 -14.29 -5.93
N LEU A 347 29.85 -13.18 -6.44
CA LEU A 347 30.67 -12.14 -7.06
C LEU A 347 30.65 -10.88 -6.23
N THR A 348 31.81 -10.22 -6.08
CA THR A 348 31.88 -8.88 -5.49
C THR A 348 32.27 -7.88 -6.56
N LEU A 349 31.39 -6.90 -6.79
CA LEU A 349 31.65 -5.73 -7.63
C LEU A 349 31.98 -4.54 -6.76
N ARG A 350 33.13 -3.88 -7.05
CA ARG A 350 33.47 -2.58 -6.49
C ARG A 350 33.36 -1.54 -7.60
N ALA A 351 32.39 -0.67 -7.51
CA ALA A 351 32.18 0.43 -8.43
C ALA A 351 33.03 1.64 -7.97
N VAL A 352 33.88 2.13 -8.85
CA VAL A 352 34.58 3.38 -8.67
C VAL A 352 33.92 4.41 -9.61
N LEU A 353 33.33 5.46 -9.02
CA LEU A 353 32.63 6.49 -9.78
C LEU A 353 33.53 7.70 -9.99
N GLU A 354 33.70 8.14 -11.24
CA GLU A 354 34.42 9.34 -11.61
C GLU A 354 33.47 10.55 -11.64
N LYS A 355 33.87 11.68 -11.02
CA LYS A 355 33.14 12.93 -11.17
C LYS A 355 33.04 13.34 -12.63
N GLN A 356 31.88 13.84 -13.06
CA GLN A 356 31.68 14.44 -14.38
C GLN A 356 32.38 15.79 -14.49
#